data_bfad2c44443387c1b5e38feb8d3a4956
#
_entry.id   bfad2c44443387c1b5e38feb8d3a4956
#
_cell.length_a   1.000
_cell.length_b   1.000
_cell.length_c   1.000
_cell.angle_alpha   90.00
_cell.angle_beta   90.00
_cell.angle_gamma   90.00
#
_symmetry.space_group_name_H-M   'P 1'
#
loop_
_entity.id
_entity.type
_entity.pdbx_description
1 polymer ?
#
loop_
_entity_poly.entity_id
_entity_poly.type
_entity_poly.pdbx_seq_one_letter_code
_entity_poly.pdbx_strand_id
1 'polypeptide(L)'
;MEELITSVSELRYALDTFYLLISGVLVMWMAAGFAMLEAGLVRAKNTTEILTKNILLYAIACVMYLLVGYNIMYVDNGAGGWLPSFGSLMGSQADDAGHSLHADFFFQVVFVATATSIISGVVAERMKLWSFLLFCVVMTGFIYPVEGYWSWGGGFLKEAGFSDFAGSGIVHLAGAAAALAAVLLLGPRRGKSGKQGEIHPIPGSNLPLATLGTLILWMGWFGFNGGSQLALSSAADATAIGTVFVNTNAAAAAGVVGALLVSKLTWGKADLTMILNGALGGLVAITADPASPSPLFASLIGALAGALVVYAIVAFDRLKIDDPVGAISVHGVCGLFGLMVVPFSNASATFGAQLLGAATIFGWVFAVSLLVWSLLKATMGLRVSEEEELMGVDMHECGVDAYPEFVSIKSSI
;
A
#
# COMPACT_ATOMS: atom_id res chain seq x y z
N MET A 1 -39.49 14.02 -22.62
CA MET A 1 -39.13 12.77 -21.93
C MET A 1 -37.70 12.37 -22.28
N GLU A 2 -37.36 12.25 -23.55
CA GLU A 2 -35.97 11.92 -24.01
C GLU A 2 -34.95 12.98 -23.51
N GLU A 3 -35.23 14.25 -23.68
CA GLU A 3 -34.33 15.33 -23.22
C GLU A 3 -34.08 15.26 -21.72
N LEU A 4 -35.09 14.95 -20.90
CA LEU A 4 -34.92 14.76 -19.46
C LEU A 4 -34.04 13.52 -19.13
N ILE A 5 -34.27 12.42 -19.84
CA ILE A 5 -33.46 11.18 -19.67
C ILE A 5 -32.02 11.47 -20.02
N THR A 6 -31.76 12.17 -21.13
CA THR A 6 -30.40 12.55 -21.54
C THR A 6 -29.74 13.44 -20.49
N SER A 7 -30.40 14.47 -20.01
CA SER A 7 -29.85 15.37 -18.98
C SER A 7 -29.56 14.66 -17.65
N VAL A 8 -30.41 13.70 -17.26
CA VAL A 8 -30.15 12.87 -16.06
C VAL A 8 -28.93 11.95 -16.26
N SER A 9 -28.78 11.37 -17.46
CA SER A 9 -27.61 10.51 -17.77
C SER A 9 -26.31 11.31 -17.74
N GLU A 10 -26.30 12.50 -18.36
CA GLU A 10 -25.13 13.39 -18.35
C GLU A 10 -24.77 13.85 -16.93
N LEU A 11 -25.75 14.14 -16.09
CA LEU A 11 -25.52 14.51 -14.71
C LEU A 11 -24.92 13.36 -13.90
N ARG A 12 -25.41 12.14 -14.09
CA ARG A 12 -24.84 10.94 -13.47
C ARG A 12 -23.40 10.74 -13.86
N TYR A 13 -23.11 10.78 -15.16
CA TYR A 13 -21.75 10.68 -15.68
C TYR A 13 -20.81 11.75 -15.06
N ALA A 14 -21.27 12.99 -14.98
CA ALA A 14 -20.50 14.08 -14.39
C ALA A 14 -20.24 13.87 -12.90
N LEU A 15 -21.24 13.40 -12.13
CA LEU A 15 -21.10 13.11 -10.70
C LEU A 15 -20.13 11.96 -10.44
N ASP A 16 -20.24 10.86 -11.18
CA ASP A 16 -19.37 9.69 -11.01
C ASP A 16 -17.93 10.02 -11.43
N THR A 17 -17.75 10.75 -12.52
CA THR A 17 -16.45 11.27 -12.96
C THR A 17 -15.81 12.16 -11.89
N PHE A 18 -16.55 13.13 -11.36
CA PHE A 18 -16.07 14.03 -10.31
C PHE A 18 -15.73 13.27 -9.03
N TYR A 19 -16.56 12.30 -8.65
CA TYR A 19 -16.33 11.47 -7.47
C TYR A 19 -15.01 10.67 -7.56
N LEU A 20 -14.74 10.05 -8.71
CA LEU A 20 -13.49 9.34 -8.95
C LEU A 20 -12.27 10.28 -8.88
N LEU A 21 -12.36 11.47 -9.48
CA LEU A 21 -11.28 12.46 -9.43
C LEU A 21 -10.98 12.90 -8.00
N ILE A 22 -11.99 13.23 -7.21
CA ILE A 22 -11.80 13.66 -5.81
C ILE A 22 -11.29 12.50 -4.95
N SER A 23 -11.82 11.29 -5.13
CA SER A 23 -11.32 10.10 -4.44
C SER A 23 -9.86 9.82 -4.82
N GLY A 24 -9.51 9.91 -6.10
CA GLY A 24 -8.14 9.78 -6.58
C GLY A 24 -7.19 10.84 -5.98
N VAL A 25 -7.63 12.10 -5.83
CA VAL A 25 -6.84 13.15 -5.16
C VAL A 25 -6.59 12.80 -3.68
N LEU A 26 -7.58 12.26 -2.96
CA LEU A 26 -7.40 11.81 -1.58
C LEU A 26 -6.38 10.66 -1.49
N VAL A 27 -6.43 9.71 -2.42
CA VAL A 27 -5.44 8.62 -2.47
C VAL A 27 -4.06 9.14 -2.91
N MET A 28 -3.98 10.05 -3.89
CA MET A 28 -2.71 10.73 -4.22
C MET A 28 -2.08 11.38 -2.99
N TRP A 29 -2.89 12.01 -2.14
CA TRP A 29 -2.42 12.64 -0.91
C TRP A 29 -1.84 11.63 0.09
N MET A 30 -2.17 10.33 -0.02
CA MET A 30 -1.51 9.29 0.76
C MET A 30 -0.01 9.18 0.47
N ALA A 31 0.47 9.61 -0.72
CA ALA A 31 1.91 9.70 -0.99
C ALA A 31 2.62 10.64 -0.01
N ALA A 32 1.99 11.77 0.34
CA ALA A 32 2.50 12.65 1.41
C ALA A 32 2.44 11.96 2.79
N GLY A 33 1.40 11.16 3.04
CA GLY A 33 1.27 10.36 4.26
C GLY A 33 2.40 9.34 4.42
N PHE A 34 2.70 8.56 3.38
CA PHE A 34 3.84 7.62 3.35
C PHE A 34 5.16 8.36 3.54
N ALA A 35 5.39 9.45 2.80
CA ALA A 35 6.60 10.24 2.92
C ALA A 35 6.84 10.72 4.37
N MET A 36 5.80 11.23 5.03
CA MET A 36 5.90 11.73 6.41
C MET A 36 6.04 10.60 7.43
N LEU A 37 5.29 9.50 7.28
CA LEU A 37 5.39 8.32 8.13
C LEU A 37 6.81 7.73 8.07
N GLU A 38 7.30 7.48 6.86
CA GLU A 38 8.61 6.88 6.64
C GLU A 38 9.75 7.80 7.10
N ALA A 39 9.70 9.11 6.75
CA ALA A 39 10.66 10.09 7.22
C ALA A 39 10.71 10.20 8.74
N GLY A 40 9.56 10.00 9.42
CA GLY A 40 9.50 9.98 10.87
C GLY A 40 10.05 8.71 11.51
N LEU A 41 9.96 7.56 10.82
CA LEU A 41 10.36 6.25 11.33
C LEU A 41 11.80 5.83 10.94
N VAL A 42 12.42 6.47 9.95
CA VAL A 42 13.86 6.28 9.67
C VAL A 42 14.73 7.15 10.57
N ARG A 43 16.03 6.85 10.64
CA ARG A 43 17.01 7.71 11.31
C ARG A 43 17.23 8.98 10.50
N ALA A 44 17.50 10.11 11.17
CA ALA A 44 17.62 11.46 10.58
C ALA A 44 18.57 11.53 9.37
N LYS A 45 19.64 10.76 9.38
CA LYS A 45 20.65 10.67 8.32
C LYS A 45 20.21 9.92 7.05
N ASN A 46 18.95 9.45 7.00
CA ASN A 46 18.35 8.71 5.90
C ASN A 46 17.00 9.32 5.47
N THR A 47 16.73 10.56 5.90
CA THR A 47 15.44 11.21 5.67
C THR A 47 15.30 11.77 4.27
N THR A 48 16.35 12.39 3.72
CA THR A 48 16.34 12.93 2.34
C THR A 48 16.16 11.81 1.32
N GLU A 49 16.87 10.70 1.52
CA GLU A 49 16.84 9.58 0.58
C GLU A 49 15.45 8.93 0.57
N ILE A 50 14.81 8.74 1.73
CA ILE A 50 13.46 8.16 1.77
C ILE A 50 12.40 9.09 1.15
N LEU A 51 12.53 10.41 1.33
CA LEU A 51 11.67 11.39 0.68
C LEU A 51 11.87 11.39 -0.84
N THR A 52 13.13 11.30 -1.29
CA THR A 52 13.48 11.17 -2.71
C THR A 52 12.88 9.91 -3.33
N LYS A 53 12.95 8.77 -2.65
CA LYS A 53 12.26 7.54 -3.06
C LYS A 53 10.76 7.75 -3.24
N ASN A 54 10.10 8.36 -2.25
CA ASN A 54 8.65 8.55 -2.27
C ASN A 54 8.19 9.42 -3.46
N ILE A 55 8.89 10.50 -3.78
CA ILE A 55 8.56 11.33 -4.94
C ILE A 55 8.83 10.59 -6.26
N LEU A 56 9.97 9.91 -6.36
CA LEU A 56 10.36 9.22 -7.60
C LEU A 56 9.51 7.98 -7.88
N LEU A 57 9.18 7.18 -6.87
CA LEU A 57 8.28 6.03 -7.06
C LEU A 57 6.90 6.45 -7.55
N TYR A 58 6.35 7.57 -7.00
CA TYR A 58 5.08 8.10 -7.44
C TYR A 58 5.14 8.55 -8.92
N ALA A 59 6.17 9.30 -9.29
CA ALA A 59 6.37 9.74 -10.66
C ALA A 59 6.54 8.57 -11.64
N ILE A 60 7.34 7.55 -11.26
CA ILE A 60 7.55 6.34 -12.07
C ILE A 60 6.22 5.57 -12.21
N ALA A 61 5.45 5.41 -11.13
CA ALA A 61 4.14 4.77 -11.18
C ALA A 61 3.22 5.46 -12.19
N CYS A 62 3.11 6.79 -12.14
CA CYS A 62 2.30 7.56 -13.07
C CYS A 62 2.72 7.35 -14.54
N VAL A 63 4.01 7.37 -14.82
CA VAL A 63 4.54 7.22 -16.20
C VAL A 63 4.39 5.78 -16.68
N MET A 64 4.79 4.80 -15.89
CA MET A 64 4.77 3.39 -16.31
C MET A 64 3.35 2.85 -16.45
N TYR A 65 2.46 3.25 -15.56
CA TYR A 65 1.06 2.84 -15.64
C TYR A 65 0.35 3.47 -16.85
N LEU A 66 0.69 4.73 -17.18
CA LEU A 66 0.22 5.37 -18.42
C LEU A 66 0.73 4.65 -19.68
N LEU A 67 2.02 4.30 -19.71
CA LEU A 67 2.62 3.72 -20.92
C LEU A 67 2.16 2.30 -21.19
N VAL A 68 2.02 1.46 -20.17
CA VAL A 68 1.71 0.04 -20.34
C VAL A 68 0.78 -0.53 -19.27
N GLY A 69 0.87 -0.09 -18.01
CA GLY A 69 0.21 -0.77 -16.90
C GLY A 69 -1.31 -0.77 -16.99
N TYR A 70 -1.91 0.38 -17.27
CA TYR A 70 -3.37 0.48 -17.40
C TYR A 70 -3.90 -0.40 -18.54
N ASN A 71 -3.19 -0.43 -19.67
CA ASN A 71 -3.54 -1.28 -20.79
C ASN A 71 -3.52 -2.77 -20.40
N ILE A 72 -2.45 -3.23 -19.73
CA ILE A 72 -2.35 -4.60 -19.24
C ILE A 72 -3.52 -4.95 -18.31
N MET A 73 -3.91 -4.03 -17.44
CA MET A 73 -4.90 -4.31 -16.41
C MET A 73 -6.34 -4.28 -16.92
N TYR A 74 -6.69 -3.37 -17.82
CA TYR A 74 -8.08 -3.08 -18.16
C TYR A 74 -8.44 -3.11 -19.64
N VAL A 75 -7.48 -2.92 -20.57
CA VAL A 75 -7.82 -2.69 -21.97
C VAL A 75 -7.80 -3.99 -22.77
N ASP A 76 -8.85 -4.19 -23.58
CA ASP A 76 -9.00 -5.32 -24.50
C ASP A 76 -8.82 -6.72 -23.89
N ASN A 77 -9.07 -6.84 -22.59
CA ASN A 77 -8.97 -8.09 -21.87
C ASN A 77 -10.28 -8.89 -21.96
N GLY A 78 -10.17 -10.16 -22.33
CA GLY A 78 -11.30 -11.08 -22.25
C GLY A 78 -11.65 -11.44 -20.80
N ALA A 79 -12.93 -11.71 -20.52
CA ALA A 79 -13.36 -12.19 -19.21
C ALA A 79 -12.73 -13.55 -18.87
N GLY A 80 -12.36 -13.76 -17.61
CA GLY A 80 -11.85 -15.03 -17.09
C GLY A 80 -10.45 -15.44 -17.55
N GLY A 81 -9.73 -14.57 -18.25
CA GLY A 81 -8.41 -14.88 -18.78
C GLY A 81 -7.32 -15.03 -17.71
N TRP A 82 -6.29 -15.83 -18.03
CA TRP A 82 -5.07 -15.96 -17.23
C TRP A 82 -3.99 -14.98 -17.66
N LEU A 83 -3.95 -14.64 -18.95
CA LEU A 83 -2.99 -13.71 -19.52
C LEU A 83 -3.73 -12.46 -19.99
N PRO A 84 -3.31 -11.28 -19.52
CA PRO A 84 -3.84 -10.02 -20.04
C PRO A 84 -3.37 -9.79 -21.48
N SER A 85 -4.02 -8.87 -22.18
CA SER A 85 -3.48 -8.31 -23.42
C SER A 85 -2.27 -7.41 -23.10
N PHE A 86 -1.38 -7.27 -24.04
CA PHE A 86 -0.18 -6.43 -23.92
C PHE A 86 -0.22 -5.38 -25.02
N GLY A 87 -0.62 -4.18 -24.65
CA GLY A 87 -0.64 -3.02 -25.53
C GLY A 87 0.08 -1.84 -24.90
N SER A 88 -0.25 -0.67 -25.37
CA SER A 88 0.27 0.58 -24.83
C SER A 88 -0.85 1.61 -24.68
N LEU A 89 -0.68 2.56 -23.77
CA LEU A 89 -1.62 3.63 -23.46
C LEU A 89 -2.96 3.14 -22.86
N MET A 90 -3.91 4.04 -22.71
CA MET A 90 -5.12 3.82 -21.92
C MET A 90 -6.29 3.21 -22.69
N GLY A 91 -6.19 3.04 -24.01
CA GLY A 91 -7.33 2.66 -24.85
C GLY A 91 -8.26 3.84 -25.15
N SER A 92 -9.52 3.56 -25.46
CA SER A 92 -10.54 4.56 -25.81
C SER A 92 -11.70 4.56 -24.85
N GLN A 93 -12.37 5.71 -24.69
CA GLN A 93 -13.59 5.83 -23.92
C GLN A 93 -14.70 4.98 -24.53
N ALA A 94 -15.34 4.12 -23.73
CA ALA A 94 -16.53 3.39 -24.16
C ALA A 94 -17.75 4.32 -24.15
N ASP A 95 -18.65 4.14 -25.11
CA ASP A 95 -19.85 5.00 -25.27
C ASP A 95 -20.84 4.83 -24.13
N ASP A 96 -20.85 3.67 -23.46
CA ASP A 96 -21.74 3.32 -22.35
C ASP A 96 -21.07 3.40 -20.97
N ALA A 97 -19.86 3.94 -20.91
CA ALA A 97 -19.13 4.08 -19.65
C ALA A 97 -19.87 5.01 -18.68
N GLY A 98 -19.96 4.61 -17.42
CA GLY A 98 -20.62 5.39 -16.36
C GLY A 98 -19.84 6.62 -15.93
N HIS A 99 -18.53 6.70 -16.28
CA HIS A 99 -17.62 7.79 -15.93
C HIS A 99 -16.49 7.93 -16.96
N SER A 100 -15.72 9.00 -16.85
CA SER A 100 -14.60 9.27 -17.76
C SER A 100 -13.47 8.24 -17.58
N LEU A 101 -12.97 7.72 -18.70
CA LEU A 101 -11.77 6.85 -18.75
C LEU A 101 -10.57 7.53 -18.07
N HIS A 102 -10.38 8.84 -18.27
CA HIS A 102 -9.28 9.56 -17.64
C HIS A 102 -9.44 9.70 -16.13
N ALA A 103 -10.69 9.78 -15.63
CA ALA A 103 -10.95 9.79 -14.19
C ALA A 103 -10.68 8.40 -13.58
N ASP A 104 -11.07 7.33 -14.25
CA ASP A 104 -10.75 5.96 -13.84
C ASP A 104 -9.23 5.74 -13.85
N PHE A 105 -8.54 6.09 -14.94
CA PHE A 105 -7.08 6.01 -15.01
C PHE A 105 -6.41 6.74 -13.82
N PHE A 106 -6.83 7.98 -13.54
CA PHE A 106 -6.27 8.76 -12.44
C PHE A 106 -6.54 8.09 -11.07
N PHE A 107 -7.73 7.52 -10.89
CA PHE A 107 -8.08 6.79 -9.68
C PHE A 107 -7.24 5.50 -9.54
N GLN A 108 -7.02 4.76 -10.61
CA GLN A 108 -6.28 3.50 -10.59
C GLN A 108 -4.76 3.70 -10.41
N VAL A 109 -4.17 4.70 -11.03
CA VAL A 109 -2.70 4.92 -10.95
C VAL A 109 -2.23 5.21 -9.53
N VAL A 110 -3.04 5.84 -8.69
CA VAL A 110 -2.67 6.14 -7.30
C VAL A 110 -2.68 4.89 -6.41
N PHE A 111 -3.42 3.83 -6.79
CA PHE A 111 -3.35 2.51 -6.15
C PHE A 111 -2.05 1.78 -6.49
N VAL A 112 -1.63 1.83 -7.75
CA VAL A 112 -0.33 1.30 -8.20
C VAL A 112 0.83 1.97 -7.45
N ALA A 113 0.78 3.29 -7.31
CA ALA A 113 1.75 4.05 -6.52
C ALA A 113 1.73 3.61 -5.05
N THR A 114 0.55 3.40 -4.46
CA THR A 114 0.39 2.94 -3.07
C THR A 114 1.04 1.57 -2.85
N ALA A 115 0.80 0.59 -3.72
CA ALA A 115 1.44 -0.73 -3.63
C ALA A 115 2.98 -0.61 -3.64
N THR A 116 3.52 0.31 -4.44
CA THR A 116 4.96 0.55 -4.53
C THR A 116 5.51 1.30 -3.31
N SER A 117 4.72 2.21 -2.72
CA SER A 117 5.08 2.93 -1.48
C SER A 117 5.27 1.99 -0.28
N ILE A 118 4.53 0.87 -0.22
CA ILE A 118 4.70 -0.14 0.83
C ILE A 118 6.13 -0.70 0.83
N ILE A 119 6.76 -0.81 -0.34
CA ILE A 119 8.11 -1.38 -0.49
C ILE A 119 9.18 -0.40 0.02
N SER A 120 8.99 0.91 -0.20
CA SER A 120 10.00 1.95 0.10
C SER A 120 10.43 1.94 1.57
N GLY A 121 9.47 1.87 2.48
CA GLY A 121 9.72 1.86 3.93
C GLY A 121 10.43 0.59 4.41
N VAL A 122 10.11 -0.57 3.83
CA VAL A 122 10.72 -1.85 4.22
C VAL A 122 12.21 -1.91 3.87
N VAL A 123 12.60 -1.34 2.73
CA VAL A 123 13.99 -1.34 2.25
C VAL A 123 14.79 -0.12 2.69
N ALA A 124 14.18 0.77 3.47
CA ALA A 124 14.77 2.03 3.90
C ALA A 124 16.13 1.85 4.60
N GLU A 125 16.94 2.91 4.56
CA GLU A 125 18.25 3.09 5.20
C GLU A 125 19.41 2.25 4.63
N ARG A 126 19.18 1.29 3.72
CA ARG A 126 20.22 0.38 3.25
C ARG A 126 20.15 -0.05 1.80
N MET A 127 19.07 0.25 1.09
CA MET A 127 18.95 -0.09 -0.33
C MET A 127 19.44 1.05 -1.20
N LYS A 128 20.20 0.72 -2.26
CA LYS A 128 20.61 1.66 -3.29
C LYS A 128 19.40 2.27 -4.00
N LEU A 129 19.39 3.59 -4.16
CA LEU A 129 18.30 4.33 -4.79
C LEU A 129 17.98 3.81 -6.21
N TRP A 130 18.99 3.68 -7.05
CA TRP A 130 18.80 3.25 -8.45
C TRP A 130 18.25 1.84 -8.59
N SER A 131 18.67 0.91 -7.73
CA SER A 131 18.11 -0.45 -7.72
C SER A 131 16.64 -0.46 -7.35
N PHE A 132 16.24 0.39 -6.39
CA PHE A 132 14.84 0.58 -6.01
C PHE A 132 14.03 1.19 -7.18
N LEU A 133 14.53 2.25 -7.83
CA LEU A 133 13.81 2.91 -8.92
C LEU A 133 13.58 1.99 -10.13
N LEU A 134 14.58 1.18 -10.50
CA LEU A 134 14.41 0.19 -11.57
C LEU A 134 13.39 -0.90 -11.20
N PHE A 135 13.33 -1.31 -9.93
CA PHE A 135 12.28 -2.19 -9.49
C PHE A 135 10.89 -1.53 -9.59
N CYS A 136 10.76 -0.26 -9.24
CA CYS A 136 9.49 0.48 -9.39
C CYS A 136 8.99 0.46 -10.84
N VAL A 137 9.87 0.58 -11.84
CA VAL A 137 9.50 0.47 -13.26
C VAL A 137 8.83 -0.88 -13.55
N VAL A 138 9.40 -1.98 -13.08
CA VAL A 138 8.86 -3.33 -13.33
C VAL A 138 7.61 -3.58 -12.49
N MET A 139 7.58 -3.14 -11.24
CA MET A 139 6.44 -3.29 -10.34
C MET A 139 5.20 -2.59 -10.90
N THR A 140 5.34 -1.34 -11.33
CA THR A 140 4.22 -0.51 -11.75
C THR A 140 3.80 -0.70 -13.20
N GLY A 141 4.76 -1.12 -14.05
CA GLY A 141 4.51 -1.40 -15.46
C GLY A 141 4.07 -2.84 -15.75
N PHE A 142 4.38 -3.79 -14.87
CA PHE A 142 4.14 -5.21 -15.17
C PHE A 142 3.62 -6.04 -14.00
N ILE A 143 4.31 -6.08 -12.85
CA ILE A 143 3.97 -7.05 -11.78
C ILE A 143 2.57 -6.80 -11.24
N TYR A 144 2.30 -5.57 -10.82
CA TYR A 144 1.01 -5.15 -10.28
C TYR A 144 -0.11 -5.19 -11.35
N PRO A 145 0.07 -4.66 -12.56
CA PRO A 145 -0.99 -4.71 -13.58
C PRO A 145 -1.45 -6.11 -13.93
N VAL A 146 -0.55 -7.09 -13.99
CA VAL A 146 -0.91 -8.48 -14.30
C VAL A 146 -1.77 -9.08 -13.20
N GLU A 147 -1.43 -8.91 -11.93
CA GLU A 147 -2.23 -9.47 -10.83
C GLU A 147 -3.55 -8.71 -10.64
N GLY A 148 -3.54 -7.40 -10.84
CA GLY A 148 -4.75 -6.58 -10.81
C GLY A 148 -5.74 -6.96 -11.92
N TYR A 149 -5.25 -7.31 -13.10
CA TYR A 149 -6.07 -7.87 -14.16
C TYR A 149 -6.86 -9.11 -13.72
N TRP A 150 -6.24 -10.02 -12.99
CA TRP A 150 -6.89 -11.27 -12.57
C TRP A 150 -8.15 -11.07 -11.74
N SER A 151 -8.27 -9.97 -11.04
CA SER A 151 -9.45 -9.61 -10.23
C SER A 151 -10.20 -8.41 -10.83
N TRP A 152 -9.68 -7.19 -10.64
CA TRP A 152 -10.37 -5.95 -11.04
C TRP A 152 -10.49 -5.81 -12.57
N GLY A 153 -9.51 -6.30 -13.32
CA GLY A 153 -9.53 -6.32 -14.78
C GLY A 153 -10.40 -7.43 -15.39
N GLY A 154 -11.14 -8.20 -14.60
CA GLY A 154 -12.08 -9.21 -15.07
C GLY A 154 -11.49 -10.58 -15.36
N GLY A 155 -10.26 -10.88 -14.94
CA GLY A 155 -9.59 -12.15 -15.15
C GLY A 155 -10.12 -13.30 -14.28
N PHE A 156 -9.38 -14.41 -14.24
CA PHE A 156 -9.84 -15.69 -13.67
C PHE A 156 -10.16 -15.67 -12.17
N LEU A 157 -9.54 -14.79 -11.37
CA LEU A 157 -9.86 -14.69 -9.95
C LEU A 157 -11.24 -14.10 -9.71
N LYS A 158 -11.69 -13.15 -10.55
CA LYS A 158 -13.05 -12.62 -10.50
C LYS A 158 -14.06 -13.72 -10.80
N GLU A 159 -13.83 -14.53 -11.82
CA GLU A 159 -14.70 -15.68 -12.14
C GLU A 159 -14.70 -16.76 -11.06
N ALA A 160 -13.56 -16.95 -10.37
CA ALA A 160 -13.45 -17.85 -9.22
C ALA A 160 -14.17 -17.33 -7.96
N GLY A 161 -14.75 -16.11 -7.99
CA GLY A 161 -15.48 -15.51 -6.88
C GLY A 161 -14.57 -14.86 -5.83
N PHE A 162 -13.32 -14.52 -6.16
CA PHE A 162 -12.47 -13.73 -5.30
C PHE A 162 -13.02 -12.31 -5.14
N SER A 163 -13.15 -11.86 -3.90
CA SER A 163 -13.69 -10.55 -3.54
C SER A 163 -12.65 -9.74 -2.77
N ASP A 164 -12.25 -8.63 -3.33
CA ASP A 164 -11.35 -7.66 -2.72
C ASP A 164 -11.77 -6.26 -3.16
N PHE A 165 -12.62 -5.62 -2.33
CA PHE A 165 -13.35 -4.41 -2.69
C PHE A 165 -12.41 -3.25 -3.04
N ALA A 166 -11.45 -2.99 -2.18
CA ALA A 166 -10.53 -1.86 -2.37
C ALA A 166 -9.03 -2.25 -2.32
N GLY A 167 -8.68 -3.55 -2.19
CA GLY A 167 -7.32 -4.00 -2.42
C GLY A 167 -6.51 -4.40 -1.18
N SER A 168 -7.12 -5.03 -0.17
CA SER A 168 -6.36 -5.69 0.91
C SER A 168 -5.36 -6.71 0.36
N GLY A 169 -5.73 -7.42 -0.71
CA GLY A 169 -4.88 -8.34 -1.46
C GLY A 169 -4.13 -7.64 -2.57
N ILE A 170 -4.88 -7.07 -3.51
CA ILE A 170 -4.36 -6.51 -4.78
C ILE A 170 -3.36 -5.38 -4.53
N VAL A 171 -3.54 -4.55 -3.51
CA VAL A 171 -2.60 -3.45 -3.21
C VAL A 171 -1.67 -3.82 -2.05
N HIS A 172 -2.27 -4.18 -0.91
CA HIS A 172 -1.52 -4.28 0.33
C HIS A 172 -0.71 -5.58 0.45
N LEU A 173 -1.33 -6.73 0.23
CA LEU A 173 -0.61 -8.01 0.24
C LEU A 173 0.41 -8.09 -0.91
N ALA A 174 0.09 -7.55 -2.08
CA ALA A 174 1.00 -7.45 -3.22
C ALA A 174 2.25 -6.61 -2.88
N GLY A 175 2.07 -5.38 -2.38
CA GLY A 175 3.19 -4.53 -1.95
C GLY A 175 4.06 -5.20 -0.88
N ALA A 176 3.43 -5.84 0.11
CA ALA A 176 4.13 -6.57 1.17
C ALA A 176 4.88 -7.81 0.65
N ALA A 177 4.33 -8.54 -0.33
CA ALA A 177 5.00 -9.68 -0.96
C ALA A 177 6.28 -9.26 -1.71
N ALA A 178 6.21 -8.16 -2.47
CA ALA A 178 7.36 -7.57 -3.15
C ALA A 178 8.42 -7.06 -2.17
N ALA A 179 7.99 -6.43 -1.07
CA ALA A 179 8.85 -5.96 0.00
C ALA A 179 9.53 -7.12 0.74
N LEU A 180 8.80 -8.21 1.03
CA LEU A 180 9.36 -9.41 1.66
C LEU A 180 10.44 -10.04 0.78
N ALA A 181 10.21 -10.16 -0.53
CA ALA A 181 11.22 -10.64 -1.47
C ALA A 181 12.50 -9.77 -1.45
N ALA A 182 12.34 -8.44 -1.38
CA ALA A 182 13.45 -7.52 -1.28
C ALA A 182 14.28 -7.72 0.00
N VAL A 183 13.61 -7.75 1.16
CA VAL A 183 14.30 -7.78 2.46
C VAL A 183 15.01 -9.10 2.72
N LEU A 184 14.52 -10.21 2.18
CA LEU A 184 15.20 -11.52 2.25
C LEU A 184 16.54 -11.51 1.50
N LEU A 185 16.65 -10.75 0.40
CA LEU A 185 17.90 -10.61 -0.36
C LEU A 185 18.81 -9.51 0.19
N LEU A 186 18.23 -8.48 0.80
CA LEU A 186 18.91 -7.29 1.31
C LEU A 186 19.52 -7.52 2.70
N GLY A 187 18.82 -8.28 3.55
CA GLY A 187 19.17 -8.52 4.95
C GLY A 187 18.81 -7.35 5.89
N PRO A 188 19.00 -7.56 7.22
CA PRO A 188 18.68 -6.53 8.21
C PRO A 188 19.66 -5.36 8.19
N ARG A 189 19.23 -4.21 8.71
CA ARG A 189 20.08 -3.03 8.96
C ARG A 189 21.21 -3.39 9.92
N ARG A 190 22.34 -2.72 9.75
CA ARG A 190 23.46 -2.88 10.67
C ARG A 190 23.07 -2.45 12.07
N GLY A 191 23.49 -3.29 13.04
CA GLY A 191 23.15 -3.07 14.44
C GLY A 191 21.75 -3.52 14.86
N LYS A 192 20.88 -3.96 13.93
CA LYS A 192 19.55 -4.49 14.27
C LYS A 192 19.62 -5.81 15.06
N SER A 193 20.61 -6.64 14.78
CA SER A 193 20.82 -7.92 15.48
C SER A 193 22.21 -7.99 16.08
N GLY A 194 22.30 -8.40 17.35
CA GLY A 194 23.54 -8.69 18.04
C GLY A 194 24.16 -10.05 17.66
N LYS A 195 25.40 -10.30 18.11
CA LYS A 195 26.15 -11.52 17.79
C LYS A 195 25.52 -12.80 18.36
N GLN A 196 24.80 -12.70 19.46
CA GLN A 196 24.12 -13.82 20.12
C GLN A 196 22.63 -13.90 19.74
N GLY A 197 22.20 -13.10 18.75
CA GLY A 197 20.82 -13.09 18.26
C GLY A 197 19.90 -12.10 18.94
N GLU A 198 20.43 -11.20 19.75
CA GLU A 198 19.68 -10.11 20.37
C GLU A 198 19.10 -9.19 19.28
N ILE A 199 17.91 -8.67 19.54
CA ILE A 199 17.26 -7.69 18.68
C ILE A 199 17.42 -6.31 19.32
N HIS A 200 18.01 -5.38 18.57
CA HIS A 200 18.18 -4.01 19.01
C HIS A 200 17.14 -3.12 18.32
N PRO A 201 16.29 -2.43 19.10
CA PRO A 201 15.39 -1.43 18.53
C PRO A 201 16.20 -0.30 17.85
N ILE A 202 15.77 0.08 16.66
CA ILE A 202 16.28 1.27 15.96
C ILE A 202 15.12 2.27 15.90
N PRO A 203 15.04 3.24 16.83
CA PRO A 203 13.93 4.17 16.88
C PRO A 203 13.94 5.14 15.71
N GLY A 204 12.74 5.55 15.28
CA GLY A 204 12.57 6.63 14.31
C GLY A 204 13.03 7.98 14.85
N SER A 205 13.40 8.88 13.95
CA SER A 205 13.96 10.18 14.29
C SER A 205 12.92 11.23 14.68
N ASN A 206 11.66 11.10 14.20
CA ASN A 206 10.64 12.14 14.34
C ASN A 206 9.23 11.54 14.47
N LEU A 207 8.84 11.16 15.67
CA LEU A 207 7.51 10.58 15.93
C LEU A 207 6.34 11.54 15.68
N PRO A 208 6.43 12.87 15.93
CA PRO A 208 5.40 13.82 15.46
C PRO A 208 5.15 13.74 13.96
N LEU A 209 6.19 13.64 13.15
CA LEU A 209 6.08 13.50 11.70
C LEU A 209 5.46 12.16 11.30
N ALA A 210 5.87 11.07 11.95
CA ALA A 210 5.25 9.75 11.74
C ALA A 210 3.75 9.75 12.09
N THR A 211 3.38 10.45 13.17
CA THR A 211 1.97 10.60 13.56
C THR A 211 1.18 11.39 12.53
N LEU A 212 1.73 12.50 12.03
CA LEU A 212 1.10 13.27 10.95
C LEU A 212 0.93 12.42 9.70
N GLY A 213 1.95 11.67 9.30
CA GLY A 213 1.89 10.74 8.17
C GLY A 213 0.75 9.73 8.31
N THR A 214 0.61 9.12 9.48
CA THR A 214 -0.48 8.18 9.76
C THR A 214 -1.86 8.83 9.62
N LEU A 215 -2.05 10.06 10.12
CA LEU A 215 -3.32 10.79 10.00
C LEU A 215 -3.64 11.18 8.55
N ILE A 216 -2.64 11.54 7.75
CA ILE A 216 -2.80 11.79 6.32
C ILE A 216 -3.19 10.50 5.59
N LEU A 217 -2.56 9.37 5.89
CA LEU A 217 -2.94 8.06 5.36
C LEU A 217 -4.38 7.71 5.72
N TRP A 218 -4.78 7.90 6.96
CA TRP A 218 -6.15 7.64 7.42
C TRP A 218 -7.16 8.50 6.66
N MET A 219 -6.89 9.79 6.48
CA MET A 219 -7.73 10.68 5.68
C MET A 219 -7.83 10.21 4.23
N GLY A 220 -6.71 9.87 3.60
CA GLY A 220 -6.66 9.36 2.23
C GLY A 220 -7.43 8.04 2.05
N TRP A 221 -7.56 7.26 3.11
CA TRP A 221 -8.29 5.99 3.08
C TRP A 221 -9.79 6.14 2.85
N PHE A 222 -10.37 7.30 3.15
CA PHE A 222 -11.75 7.59 2.75
C PHE A 222 -11.90 7.68 1.24
N GLY A 223 -10.92 8.24 0.54
CA GLY A 223 -10.85 8.19 -0.92
C GLY A 223 -10.54 6.79 -1.43
N PHE A 224 -9.63 6.07 -0.77
CA PHE A 224 -9.23 4.73 -1.14
C PHE A 224 -10.40 3.74 -1.09
N ASN A 225 -11.04 3.59 0.05
CA ASN A 225 -12.18 2.68 0.24
C ASN A 225 -13.47 3.24 -0.37
N GLY A 226 -13.78 4.52 -0.14
CA GLY A 226 -15.00 5.14 -0.66
C GLY A 226 -15.01 5.21 -2.17
N GLY A 227 -13.92 5.67 -2.78
CA GLY A 227 -13.75 5.75 -4.22
C GLY A 227 -13.88 4.40 -4.93
N SER A 228 -13.55 3.30 -4.26
CA SER A 228 -13.69 1.94 -4.79
C SER A 228 -15.13 1.47 -4.99
N GLN A 229 -16.13 2.26 -4.56
CA GLN A 229 -17.52 2.11 -5.00
C GLN A 229 -17.69 2.44 -6.49
N LEU A 230 -16.80 3.22 -7.08
CA LEU A 230 -16.70 3.63 -8.49
C LEU A 230 -17.89 4.44 -9.01
N ALA A 231 -18.91 4.69 -8.20
CA ALA A 231 -20.10 5.46 -8.54
C ALA A 231 -20.65 6.18 -7.30
N LEU A 232 -21.31 7.34 -7.50
CA LEU A 232 -22.00 8.15 -6.49
C LEU A 232 -23.43 8.46 -6.90
N SER A 233 -23.75 8.36 -8.18
CA SER A 233 -24.91 8.99 -8.80
C SER A 233 -26.26 8.32 -8.55
N SER A 234 -26.30 7.31 -7.67
CA SER A 234 -27.56 6.70 -7.19
C SER A 234 -27.69 6.80 -5.67
N ALA A 235 -28.93 6.72 -5.15
CA ALA A 235 -29.17 6.66 -3.72
C ALA A 235 -28.53 5.42 -3.06
N ALA A 236 -28.44 4.30 -3.80
CA ALA A 236 -27.80 3.08 -3.34
C ALA A 236 -26.28 3.27 -3.18
N ASP A 237 -25.61 3.84 -4.19
CA ASP A 237 -24.17 4.12 -4.17
C ASP A 237 -23.83 5.12 -3.07
N ALA A 238 -24.58 6.22 -2.97
CA ALA A 238 -24.36 7.21 -1.92
C ALA A 238 -24.52 6.63 -0.51
N THR A 239 -25.47 5.71 -0.31
CA THR A 239 -25.67 5.01 0.97
C THR A 239 -24.51 4.04 1.24
N ALA A 240 -24.06 3.29 0.23
CA ALA A 240 -22.93 2.38 0.34
C ALA A 240 -21.64 3.13 0.73
N ILE A 241 -21.37 4.27 0.09
CA ILE A 241 -20.23 5.14 0.42
C ILE A 241 -20.29 5.59 1.89
N GLY A 242 -21.48 6.01 2.36
CA GLY A 242 -21.67 6.39 3.77
C GLY A 242 -21.31 5.24 4.73
N THR A 243 -21.72 4.01 4.40
CA THR A 243 -21.35 2.79 5.16
C THR A 243 -19.85 2.54 5.13
N VAL A 244 -19.24 2.62 3.94
CA VAL A 244 -17.79 2.45 3.75
C VAL A 244 -16.99 3.44 4.60
N PHE A 245 -17.38 4.71 4.64
CA PHE A 245 -16.73 5.73 5.45
C PHE A 245 -16.81 5.43 6.95
N VAL A 246 -18.01 5.06 7.44
CA VAL A 246 -18.21 4.70 8.86
C VAL A 246 -17.36 3.49 9.22
N ASN A 247 -17.40 2.43 8.42
CA ASN A 247 -16.69 1.19 8.68
C ASN A 247 -15.16 1.36 8.60
N THR A 248 -14.67 2.13 7.63
CA THR A 248 -13.26 2.48 7.50
C THR A 248 -12.75 3.21 8.75
N ASN A 249 -13.50 4.25 9.18
CA ASN A 249 -13.15 5.00 10.38
C ASN A 249 -13.22 4.15 11.67
N ALA A 250 -14.27 3.32 11.80
CA ALA A 250 -14.46 2.46 12.95
C ALA A 250 -13.35 1.42 13.08
N ALA A 251 -12.95 0.79 11.97
CA ALA A 251 -11.86 -0.19 11.96
C ALA A 251 -10.51 0.46 12.30
N ALA A 252 -10.20 1.63 11.76
CA ALA A 252 -8.99 2.36 12.09
C ALA A 252 -8.91 2.72 13.57
N ALA A 253 -9.97 3.33 14.11
CA ALA A 253 -10.04 3.73 15.52
C ALA A 253 -9.94 2.52 16.47
N ALA A 254 -10.63 1.44 16.16
CA ALA A 254 -10.55 0.21 16.94
C ALA A 254 -9.18 -0.48 16.82
N GLY A 255 -8.50 -0.35 15.67
CA GLY A 255 -7.13 -0.81 15.47
C GLY A 255 -6.13 -0.10 16.38
N VAL A 256 -6.27 1.23 16.54
CA VAL A 256 -5.52 2.03 17.54
C VAL A 256 -5.71 1.46 18.95
N VAL A 257 -6.96 1.20 19.34
CA VAL A 257 -7.28 0.67 20.68
C VAL A 257 -6.73 -0.75 20.85
N GLY A 258 -6.86 -1.62 19.85
CA GLY A 258 -6.33 -2.97 19.89
C GLY A 258 -4.81 -3.00 20.08
N ALA A 259 -4.07 -2.22 19.31
CA ALA A 259 -2.62 -2.10 19.43
C ALA A 259 -2.19 -1.49 20.78
N LEU A 260 -2.91 -0.46 21.26
CA LEU A 260 -2.67 0.14 22.59
C LEU A 260 -2.82 -0.91 23.69
N LEU A 261 -3.91 -1.68 23.68
CA LEU A 261 -4.16 -2.69 24.71
C LEU A 261 -3.07 -3.76 24.71
N VAL A 262 -2.71 -4.29 23.54
CA VAL A 262 -1.65 -5.31 23.43
C VAL A 262 -0.31 -4.76 23.87
N SER A 263 0.10 -3.56 23.42
CA SER A 263 1.39 -2.97 23.83
C SER A 263 1.43 -2.70 25.33
N LYS A 264 0.34 -2.18 25.90
CA LYS A 264 0.22 -1.92 27.34
C LYS A 264 0.26 -3.17 28.18
N LEU A 265 -0.44 -4.23 27.76
CA LEU A 265 -0.48 -5.50 28.48
C LEU A 265 0.83 -6.28 28.36
N THR A 266 1.51 -6.18 27.23
CA THR A 266 2.75 -6.92 26.97
C THR A 266 3.97 -6.25 27.61
N TRP A 267 4.09 -4.93 27.51
CA TRP A 267 5.28 -4.18 27.96
C TRP A 267 5.03 -3.12 29.02
N GLY A 268 3.80 -2.99 29.51
CA GLY A 268 3.42 -2.03 30.54
C GLY A 268 3.36 -0.57 30.07
N LYS A 269 3.57 -0.29 28.78
CA LYS A 269 3.62 1.06 28.19
C LYS A 269 2.77 1.17 26.94
N ALA A 270 2.25 2.38 26.66
CA ALA A 270 1.64 2.71 25.39
C ALA A 270 2.75 3.04 24.40
N ASP A 271 3.01 2.17 23.44
CA ASP A 271 3.99 2.40 22.41
C ASP A 271 3.34 3.11 21.21
N LEU A 272 3.76 4.35 20.93
CA LEU A 272 3.18 5.15 19.86
C LEU A 272 3.37 4.50 18.50
N THR A 273 4.53 3.89 18.22
CA THR A 273 4.79 3.28 16.91
C THR A 273 3.89 2.07 16.66
N MET A 274 3.62 1.27 17.70
CA MET A 274 2.65 0.17 17.63
C MET A 274 1.23 0.69 17.43
N ILE A 275 0.86 1.77 18.09
CA ILE A 275 -0.46 2.41 17.98
C ILE A 275 -0.69 2.96 16.56
N LEU A 276 0.30 3.62 15.95
CA LEU A 276 0.24 4.09 14.57
C LEU A 276 0.07 2.92 13.58
N ASN A 277 0.86 1.87 13.74
CA ASN A 277 0.70 0.64 12.95
C ASN A 277 -0.65 -0.05 13.20
N GLY A 278 -1.21 0.07 14.41
CA GLY A 278 -2.55 -0.44 14.74
C GLY A 278 -3.65 0.25 13.95
N ALA A 279 -3.58 1.57 13.79
CA ALA A 279 -4.49 2.32 12.93
C ALA A 279 -4.44 1.81 11.49
N LEU A 280 -3.22 1.71 10.94
CA LEU A 280 -3.00 1.25 9.57
C LEU A 280 -3.42 -0.22 9.38
N GLY A 281 -3.14 -1.10 10.37
CA GLY A 281 -3.57 -2.49 10.33
C GLY A 281 -5.10 -2.63 10.26
N GLY A 282 -5.83 -1.80 11.04
CA GLY A 282 -7.29 -1.73 10.99
C GLY A 282 -7.81 -1.25 9.65
N LEU A 283 -7.18 -0.21 9.07
CA LEU A 283 -7.50 0.31 7.74
C LEU A 283 -7.28 -0.74 6.65
N VAL A 284 -6.14 -1.41 6.66
CA VAL A 284 -5.81 -2.47 5.69
C VAL A 284 -6.79 -3.64 5.78
N ALA A 285 -7.11 -4.09 6.99
CA ALA A 285 -7.98 -5.25 7.17
C ALA A 285 -9.42 -5.00 6.67
N ILE A 286 -9.97 -3.79 6.90
CA ILE A 286 -11.32 -3.46 6.46
C ILE A 286 -11.40 -3.20 4.96
N THR A 287 -10.29 -2.89 4.31
CA THR A 287 -10.21 -2.56 2.88
C THR A 287 -10.70 -3.69 1.96
N ALA A 288 -10.63 -4.96 2.41
CA ALA A 288 -11.12 -6.11 1.63
C ALA A 288 -12.62 -6.06 1.36
N ASP A 289 -13.40 -5.59 2.34
CA ASP A 289 -14.85 -5.38 2.22
C ASP A 289 -15.34 -4.40 3.29
N PRO A 290 -15.26 -3.09 3.05
CA PRO A 290 -15.77 -2.09 3.98
C PRO A 290 -17.29 -1.86 3.89
N ALA A 291 -17.95 -2.42 2.86
CA ALA A 291 -19.37 -2.16 2.58
C ALA A 291 -20.32 -3.14 3.28
N SER A 292 -19.90 -4.40 3.48
CA SER A 292 -20.79 -5.46 3.98
C SER A 292 -20.89 -5.56 5.50
N PRO A 293 -19.82 -5.36 6.32
CA PRO A 293 -19.92 -5.53 7.76
C PRO A 293 -20.75 -4.43 8.44
N SER A 294 -21.39 -4.76 9.56
CA SER A 294 -21.95 -3.75 10.44
C SER A 294 -20.81 -2.90 11.07
N PRO A 295 -21.05 -1.66 11.51
CA PRO A 295 -20.01 -0.83 12.14
C PRO A 295 -19.38 -1.48 13.38
N LEU A 296 -20.16 -2.26 14.14
CA LEU A 296 -19.64 -3.01 15.27
C LEU A 296 -18.68 -4.12 14.82
N PHE A 297 -19.04 -4.85 13.75
CA PHE A 297 -18.18 -5.91 13.22
C PHE A 297 -16.91 -5.31 12.55
N ALA A 298 -17.03 -4.19 11.84
CA ALA A 298 -15.88 -3.44 11.34
C ALA A 298 -14.93 -3.00 12.46
N SER A 299 -15.47 -2.54 13.60
CA SER A 299 -14.68 -2.24 14.80
C SER A 299 -13.97 -3.48 15.36
N LEU A 300 -14.62 -4.64 15.39
CA LEU A 300 -14.00 -5.89 15.82
C LEU A 300 -12.86 -6.32 14.88
N ILE A 301 -13.08 -6.24 13.56
CA ILE A 301 -12.03 -6.49 12.55
C ILE A 301 -10.83 -5.59 12.81
N GLY A 302 -11.06 -4.29 13.01
CA GLY A 302 -10.00 -3.32 13.27
C GLY A 302 -9.25 -3.60 14.57
N ALA A 303 -9.94 -3.89 15.67
CA ALA A 303 -9.32 -4.21 16.95
C ALA A 303 -8.44 -5.46 16.87
N LEU A 304 -8.91 -6.51 16.20
CA LEU A 304 -8.15 -7.74 15.97
C LEU A 304 -6.93 -7.49 15.07
N ALA A 305 -7.08 -6.71 14.01
CA ALA A 305 -5.97 -6.32 13.15
C ALA A 305 -4.92 -5.49 13.90
N GLY A 306 -5.34 -4.54 14.74
CA GLY A 306 -4.45 -3.76 15.60
C GLY A 306 -3.69 -4.62 16.63
N ALA A 307 -4.34 -5.63 17.19
CA ALA A 307 -3.65 -6.60 18.03
C ALA A 307 -2.66 -7.47 17.23
N LEU A 308 -3.10 -7.96 16.08
CA LEU A 308 -2.34 -8.83 15.20
C LEU A 308 -1.06 -8.16 14.69
N VAL A 309 -1.12 -6.89 14.29
CA VAL A 309 0.05 -6.17 13.77
C VAL A 309 1.17 -6.05 14.81
N VAL A 310 0.83 -5.86 16.08
CA VAL A 310 1.83 -5.79 17.17
C VAL A 310 2.58 -7.13 17.30
N TYR A 311 1.87 -8.24 17.28
CA TYR A 311 2.50 -9.57 17.33
C TYR A 311 3.28 -9.87 16.04
N ALA A 312 2.79 -9.43 14.89
CA ALA A 312 3.47 -9.63 13.61
C ALA A 312 4.82 -8.89 13.56
N ILE A 313 4.88 -7.63 14.01
CA ILE A 313 6.12 -6.85 14.10
C ILE A 313 7.15 -7.59 14.96
N VAL A 314 6.74 -8.05 16.14
CA VAL A 314 7.64 -8.80 17.05
C VAL A 314 8.08 -10.13 16.44
N ALA A 315 7.19 -10.82 15.72
CA ALA A 315 7.52 -12.08 15.06
C ALA A 315 8.54 -11.89 13.93
N PHE A 316 8.36 -10.89 13.06
CA PHE A 316 9.31 -10.58 12.00
C PHE A 316 10.68 -10.17 12.56
N ASP A 317 10.71 -9.37 13.62
CA ASP A 317 11.96 -9.05 14.31
C ASP A 317 12.69 -10.31 14.80
N ARG A 318 11.96 -11.26 15.41
CA ARG A 318 12.53 -12.55 15.88
C ARG A 318 13.04 -13.42 14.71
N LEU A 319 12.37 -13.35 13.56
CA LEU A 319 12.80 -14.02 12.33
C LEU A 319 13.96 -13.28 11.62
N LYS A 320 14.43 -12.15 12.18
CA LYS A 320 15.47 -11.27 11.60
C LYS A 320 15.08 -10.68 10.23
N ILE A 321 13.79 -10.54 9.99
CA ILE A 321 13.22 -9.80 8.87
C ILE A 321 13.07 -8.36 9.36
N ASP A 322 14.03 -7.50 8.98
CA ASP A 322 14.06 -6.11 9.45
C ASP A 322 13.19 -5.22 8.57
N ASP A 323 12.05 -4.85 9.12
CA ASP A 323 11.07 -3.95 8.55
C ASP A 323 11.05 -2.64 9.35
N PRO A 324 11.72 -1.57 8.87
CA PRO A 324 11.88 -0.32 9.61
C PRO A 324 10.59 0.35 10.03
N VAL A 325 9.54 0.22 9.24
CA VAL A 325 8.27 0.92 9.43
C VAL A 325 7.09 0.01 9.80
N GLY A 326 7.30 -1.31 9.79
CA GLY A 326 6.26 -2.29 10.08
C GLY A 326 5.32 -2.60 8.90
N ALA A 327 5.72 -2.24 7.67
CA ALA A 327 4.85 -2.34 6.49
C ALA A 327 4.50 -3.79 6.11
N ILE A 328 5.41 -4.77 6.24
CA ILE A 328 5.08 -6.18 5.99
C ILE A 328 4.02 -6.66 6.99
N SER A 329 4.13 -6.26 8.26
CA SER A 329 3.16 -6.61 9.29
C SER A 329 1.80 -5.97 9.04
N VAL A 330 1.78 -4.69 8.69
CA VAL A 330 0.57 -3.93 8.39
C VAL A 330 -0.08 -4.45 7.10
N HIS A 331 0.65 -4.40 5.98
CA HIS A 331 0.05 -4.63 4.67
C HIS A 331 -0.02 -6.13 4.32
N GLY A 332 0.98 -6.93 4.70
CA GLY A 332 1.00 -8.36 4.42
C GLY A 332 0.09 -9.14 5.37
N VAL A 333 0.35 -9.04 6.68
CA VAL A 333 -0.38 -9.86 7.66
C VAL A 333 -1.83 -9.37 7.84
N CYS A 334 -2.05 -8.06 8.02
CA CYS A 334 -3.42 -7.55 8.15
C CYS A 334 -4.16 -7.55 6.80
N GLY A 335 -3.48 -7.46 5.64
CA GLY A 335 -4.10 -7.64 4.33
C GLY A 335 -4.62 -9.06 4.12
N LEU A 336 -3.81 -10.08 4.44
CA LEU A 336 -4.25 -11.47 4.43
C LEU A 336 -5.40 -11.71 5.41
N PHE A 337 -5.30 -11.18 6.64
CA PHE A 337 -6.38 -11.25 7.63
C PHE A 337 -7.66 -10.61 7.07
N GLY A 338 -7.57 -9.41 6.47
CA GLY A 338 -8.70 -8.71 5.85
C GLY A 338 -9.41 -9.56 4.80
N LEU A 339 -8.66 -10.19 3.88
CA LEU A 339 -9.24 -11.11 2.89
C LEU A 339 -9.97 -12.29 3.55
N MET A 340 -9.39 -12.89 4.60
CA MET A 340 -9.96 -14.06 5.27
C MET A 340 -11.21 -13.74 6.10
N VAL A 341 -11.44 -12.50 6.49
CA VAL A 341 -12.66 -12.14 7.25
C VAL A 341 -13.85 -11.76 6.36
N VAL A 342 -13.66 -11.52 5.06
CA VAL A 342 -14.73 -11.17 4.12
C VAL A 342 -15.92 -12.14 4.17
N PRO A 343 -15.73 -13.49 4.16
CA PRO A 343 -16.86 -14.43 4.16
C PRO A 343 -17.75 -14.39 5.42
N PHE A 344 -17.33 -13.72 6.50
CA PHE A 344 -18.17 -13.58 7.70
C PHE A 344 -19.24 -12.49 7.56
N SER A 345 -19.07 -11.54 6.64
CA SER A 345 -20.01 -10.44 6.42
C SER A 345 -20.57 -10.40 5.00
N ASN A 346 -19.92 -11.04 4.04
CA ASN A 346 -20.33 -11.06 2.64
C ASN A 346 -20.69 -12.49 2.22
N ALA A 347 -21.97 -12.77 2.10
CA ALA A 347 -22.49 -14.09 1.77
C ALA A 347 -22.11 -14.57 0.34
N SER A 348 -21.68 -13.67 -0.55
CA SER A 348 -21.22 -14.03 -1.90
C SER A 348 -19.75 -14.49 -1.94
N ALA A 349 -18.98 -14.21 -0.89
CA ALA A 349 -17.58 -14.61 -0.78
C ALA A 349 -17.43 -15.97 -0.08
N THR A 350 -16.41 -16.72 -0.50
CA THR A 350 -16.09 -18.01 0.12
C THR A 350 -14.64 -18.04 0.60
N PHE A 351 -14.35 -18.78 1.67
CA PHE A 351 -12.96 -18.94 2.14
C PHE A 351 -12.04 -19.53 1.07
N GLY A 352 -12.56 -20.44 0.24
CA GLY A 352 -11.80 -21.05 -0.85
C GLY A 352 -11.37 -20.03 -1.91
N ALA A 353 -12.30 -19.17 -2.34
CA ALA A 353 -12.00 -18.11 -3.30
C ALA A 353 -11.04 -17.07 -2.72
N GLN A 354 -11.24 -16.67 -1.46
CA GLN A 354 -10.34 -15.72 -0.78
C GLN A 354 -8.92 -16.27 -0.62
N LEU A 355 -8.79 -17.53 -0.23
CA LEU A 355 -7.49 -18.20 -0.12
C LEU A 355 -6.81 -18.36 -1.48
N LEU A 356 -7.58 -18.73 -2.53
CA LEU A 356 -7.06 -18.80 -3.89
C LEU A 356 -6.52 -17.46 -4.35
N GLY A 357 -7.30 -16.37 -4.17
CA GLY A 357 -6.87 -15.01 -4.54
C GLY A 357 -5.62 -14.59 -3.78
N ALA A 358 -5.62 -14.74 -2.46
CA ALA A 358 -4.49 -14.40 -1.62
C ALA A 358 -3.22 -15.19 -2.01
N ALA A 359 -3.33 -16.50 -2.21
CA ALA A 359 -2.21 -17.34 -2.61
C ALA A 359 -1.67 -17.01 -4.00
N THR A 360 -2.57 -16.70 -4.95
CA THR A 360 -2.20 -16.32 -6.31
C THR A 360 -1.49 -14.98 -6.34
N ILE A 361 -2.04 -13.95 -5.72
CA ILE A 361 -1.46 -12.60 -5.66
C ILE A 361 -0.10 -12.67 -4.96
N PHE A 362 -0.05 -13.26 -3.77
CA PHE A 362 1.21 -13.38 -3.02
C PHE A 362 2.25 -14.18 -3.81
N GLY A 363 1.87 -15.34 -4.35
CA GLY A 363 2.78 -16.23 -5.09
C GLY A 363 3.36 -15.56 -6.33
N TRP A 364 2.53 -14.92 -7.14
CA TRP A 364 2.97 -14.18 -8.33
C TRP A 364 3.89 -13.03 -7.97
N VAL A 365 3.42 -12.13 -7.11
CA VAL A 365 4.18 -10.92 -6.78
C VAL A 365 5.49 -11.27 -6.09
N PHE A 366 5.47 -12.20 -5.14
CA PHE A 366 6.69 -12.63 -4.44
C PHE A 366 7.70 -13.28 -5.40
N ALA A 367 7.26 -14.22 -6.23
CA ALA A 367 8.17 -14.96 -7.11
C ALA A 367 8.79 -14.06 -8.19
N VAL A 368 7.97 -13.22 -8.85
CA VAL A 368 8.47 -12.31 -9.88
C VAL A 368 9.34 -11.21 -9.26
N SER A 369 8.95 -10.67 -8.11
CA SER A 369 9.76 -9.69 -7.38
C SER A 369 11.09 -10.30 -6.94
N LEU A 370 11.11 -11.53 -6.43
CA LEU A 370 12.34 -12.22 -6.05
C LEU A 370 13.29 -12.39 -7.24
N LEU A 371 12.75 -12.74 -8.42
CA LEU A 371 13.53 -12.81 -9.66
C LEU A 371 14.12 -11.46 -10.03
N VAL A 372 13.29 -10.40 -10.08
CA VAL A 372 13.73 -9.04 -10.46
C VAL A 372 14.78 -8.52 -9.48
N TRP A 373 14.53 -8.65 -8.16
CA TRP A 373 15.51 -8.26 -7.13
C TRP A 373 16.81 -9.05 -7.24
N SER A 374 16.75 -10.34 -7.57
CA SER A 374 17.95 -11.17 -7.77
C SER A 374 18.77 -10.71 -8.98
N LEU A 375 18.10 -10.35 -10.08
CA LEU A 375 18.76 -9.77 -11.25
C LEU A 375 19.41 -8.43 -10.93
N LEU A 376 18.72 -7.54 -10.25
CA LEU A 376 19.26 -6.25 -9.82
C LEU A 376 20.43 -6.44 -8.84
N LYS A 377 20.35 -7.42 -7.94
CA LYS A 377 21.46 -7.78 -7.05
C LYS A 377 22.70 -8.23 -7.81
N ALA A 378 22.53 -9.03 -8.86
CA ALA A 378 23.62 -9.56 -9.66
C ALA A 378 24.27 -8.51 -10.56
N THR A 379 23.51 -7.51 -11.04
CA THR A 379 23.97 -6.51 -12.01
C THR A 379 24.44 -5.20 -11.36
N MET A 380 23.70 -4.68 -10.39
CA MET A 380 23.93 -3.35 -9.80
C MET A 380 24.25 -3.42 -8.30
N GLY A 381 23.92 -4.57 -7.66
CA GLY A 381 23.90 -4.68 -6.21
C GLY A 381 22.64 -4.02 -5.62
N LEU A 382 22.14 -4.51 -4.49
CA LEU A 382 20.97 -3.96 -3.83
C LEU A 382 21.32 -3.05 -2.66
N ARG A 383 22.38 -3.40 -1.91
CA ARG A 383 22.72 -2.74 -0.65
C ARG A 383 23.86 -1.76 -0.86
N VAL A 384 23.76 -0.63 -0.20
CA VAL A 384 24.85 0.33 -0.04
C VAL A 384 26.03 -0.30 0.72
N SER A 385 27.21 0.29 0.65
CA SER A 385 28.37 -0.20 1.38
C SER A 385 28.20 -0.05 2.89
N GLU A 386 29.07 -0.73 3.65
CA GLU A 386 29.04 -0.65 5.11
C GLU A 386 29.27 0.76 5.63
N GLU A 387 30.19 1.47 5.01
CA GLU A 387 30.53 2.84 5.37
C GLU A 387 29.37 3.79 5.08
N GLU A 388 28.74 3.69 3.91
CA GLU A 388 27.57 4.48 3.52
C GLU A 388 26.39 4.27 4.46
N GLU A 389 26.10 3.02 4.86
CA GLU A 389 25.03 2.72 5.81
C GLU A 389 25.33 3.29 7.22
N LEU A 390 26.61 3.27 7.64
CA LEU A 390 27.03 3.84 8.91
C LEU A 390 26.97 5.38 8.91
N MET A 391 27.42 6.01 7.83
CA MET A 391 27.38 7.47 7.68
C MET A 391 25.96 7.99 7.47
N GLY A 392 25.12 7.24 6.77
CA GLY A 392 23.77 7.61 6.33
C GLY A 392 23.73 7.77 4.80
N VAL A 393 22.60 7.38 4.22
CA VAL A 393 22.44 7.33 2.77
C VAL A 393 22.12 8.69 2.14
N ASP A 394 21.69 9.69 2.92
CA ASP A 394 21.32 11.02 2.42
C ASP A 394 22.46 11.68 1.65
N MET A 395 23.63 11.78 2.25
CA MET A 395 24.79 12.39 1.60
C MET A 395 25.32 11.58 0.43
N HIS A 396 25.27 10.26 0.53
CA HIS A 396 25.80 9.37 -0.49
C HIS A 396 24.89 9.32 -1.74
N GLU A 397 23.60 9.09 -1.55
CA GLU A 397 22.64 8.89 -2.65
C GLU A 397 22.05 10.23 -3.16
N CYS A 398 21.91 11.24 -2.30
CA CYS A 398 21.24 12.51 -2.62
C CYS A 398 22.15 13.74 -2.58
N GLY A 399 23.29 13.66 -1.90
CA GLY A 399 24.26 14.75 -1.79
C GLY A 399 23.82 15.90 -0.87
N VAL A 400 22.76 15.71 -0.06
CA VAL A 400 22.21 16.73 0.84
C VAL A 400 21.59 16.12 2.08
N ASP A 401 21.86 16.72 3.25
CA ASP A 401 21.19 16.33 4.51
C ASP A 401 19.78 16.91 4.58
N ALA A 402 18.87 16.19 5.24
CA ALA A 402 17.49 16.64 5.46
C ALA A 402 17.40 17.86 6.43
N TYR A 403 18.38 17.99 7.34
CA TYR A 403 18.40 19.00 8.38
C TYR A 403 19.75 19.73 8.39
N PRO A 404 20.11 20.47 7.33
CA PRO A 404 21.45 21.04 7.16
C PRO A 404 21.85 22.03 8.27
N GLU A 405 20.89 22.70 8.91
CA GLU A 405 21.14 23.62 10.01
C GLU A 405 21.66 22.93 11.29
N PHE A 406 21.36 21.64 11.46
CA PHE A 406 21.76 20.86 12.64
C PHE A 406 23.01 20.01 12.41
N VAL A 407 23.53 19.98 11.20
CA VAL A 407 24.82 19.35 10.90
C VAL A 407 25.91 20.23 11.49
N SER A 408 26.52 19.80 12.60
CA SER A 408 27.66 20.50 13.14
C SER A 408 28.75 20.57 12.07
N ILE A 409 29.21 21.79 11.75
CA ILE A 409 30.39 22.02 10.93
C ILE A 409 31.59 21.42 11.65
N LYS A 410 31.74 20.09 11.59
CA LYS A 410 32.98 19.41 11.98
C LYS A 410 33.82 19.32 10.72
N SER A 411 34.80 20.24 10.69
CA SER A 411 36.03 20.21 9.93
C SER A 411 35.96 20.61 8.46
N SER A 412 36.08 21.89 8.27
CA SER A 412 37.06 22.39 7.29
C SER A 412 38.28 22.94 8.06
N ILE A 413 39.12 22.08 8.58
CA ILE A 413 40.51 22.36 8.89
C ILE A 413 41.33 21.13 8.46
#